data_a423d4a4a10e9e4067d4240b019c132e
#
_entry.id   a423d4a4a10e9e4067d4240b019c132e
#
_cell.length_a   1.000
_cell.length_b   1.000
_cell.length_c   1.000
_cell.angle_alpha   90.00
_cell.angle_beta   90.00
_cell.angle_gamma   90.00
#
_symmetry.space_group_name_H-M   'P 1'
#
loop_
_entity.id
_entity.type
_entity.pdbx_description
1 polymer ?
#
loop_
_entity_poly.entity_id
_entity_poly.type
_entity_poly.pdbx_seq_one_letter_code
_entity_poly.pdbx_strand_id
1 'polypeptide(L)'
;VTQRLINAIRNPHVDIIGHPTGRMIPNREGADLDMEAVLAAAKESGVVLEINAHPARLDLDDVYARRAIGMGILLAINTDAHSPSDMDLLHFGVATARRAWVEAGQVVNTWDVEALRGLRKTADRRPTIADR
;
A
#
# COMPACT_ATOMS: atom_id res chain seq x y z
N VAL A 1 10.46 -8.88 13.45
CA VAL A 1 10.02 -8.52 12.10
C VAL A 1 9.24 -7.21 12.13
N THR A 2 8.28 -7.01 13.04
CA THR A 2 7.46 -5.80 13.16
C THR A 2 8.31 -4.51 13.20
N GLN A 3 9.34 -4.44 14.02
CA GLN A 3 10.18 -3.25 14.16
C GLN A 3 10.89 -2.86 12.84
N ARG A 4 11.30 -3.83 12.03
CA ARG A 4 11.91 -3.56 10.71
C ARG A 4 10.92 -2.86 9.78
N LEU A 5 9.66 -3.34 9.76
CA LEU A 5 8.62 -2.73 8.95
C LEU A 5 8.28 -1.32 9.46
N ILE A 6 8.16 -1.12 10.77
CA ILE A 6 7.93 0.20 11.37
C ILE A 6 9.07 1.17 11.03
N ASN A 7 10.32 0.72 11.08
CA ASN A 7 11.47 1.55 10.70
C ASN A 7 11.39 1.96 9.21
N ALA A 8 11.00 1.05 8.31
CA ALA A 8 10.77 1.37 6.91
C ALA A 8 9.63 2.40 6.74
N ILE A 9 8.50 2.20 7.42
CA ILE A 9 7.35 3.12 7.41
C ILE A 9 7.74 4.52 7.87
N ARG A 10 8.57 4.64 8.89
CA ARG A 10 9.05 5.92 9.44
C ARG A 10 10.16 6.58 8.61
N ASN A 11 10.71 5.87 7.65
CA ASN A 11 11.74 6.42 6.78
C ASN A 11 11.14 7.54 5.90
N PRO A 12 11.73 8.74 5.86
CA PRO A 12 11.19 9.87 5.09
C PRO A 12 11.24 9.67 3.57
N HIS A 13 11.92 8.65 3.09
CA HIS A 13 12.02 8.32 1.66
C HIS A 13 11.11 7.16 1.24
N VAL A 14 10.29 6.64 2.15
CA VAL A 14 9.34 5.57 1.88
C VAL A 14 7.93 6.15 1.85
N ASP A 15 7.30 6.10 0.69
CA ASP A 15 5.95 6.63 0.46
C ASP A 15 4.88 5.52 0.48
N ILE A 16 5.23 4.33 0.02
CA ILE A 16 4.31 3.17 -0.07
C ILE A 16 5.00 1.91 0.45
N ILE A 17 4.28 1.09 1.20
CA ILE A 17 4.72 -0.28 1.58
C ILE A 17 3.99 -1.29 0.71
N GLY A 18 4.72 -2.03 -0.11
CA GLY A 18 4.22 -3.13 -0.93
C GLY A 18 4.02 -4.41 -0.12
N HIS A 19 2.96 -5.19 -0.44
CA HIS A 19 2.62 -6.47 0.20
C HIS A 19 3.06 -6.57 1.68
N PRO A 20 2.42 -5.81 2.59
CA PRO A 20 2.94 -5.56 3.95
C PRO A 20 3.18 -6.80 4.80
N THR A 21 2.37 -7.86 4.65
CA THR A 21 2.55 -9.10 5.43
C THR A 21 3.55 -10.05 4.79
N GLY A 22 3.83 -9.89 3.50
CA GLY A 22 4.74 -10.75 2.75
C GLY A 22 4.23 -12.18 2.55
N ARG A 23 2.91 -12.44 2.71
CA ARG A 23 2.36 -13.78 2.51
C ARG A 23 2.47 -14.24 1.05
N MET A 24 2.50 -15.56 0.86
CA MET A 24 2.45 -16.24 -0.44
C MET A 24 1.47 -17.41 -0.36
N ILE A 25 0.28 -17.24 -0.88
CA ILE A 25 -0.79 -18.24 -0.87
C ILE A 25 -0.48 -19.35 -1.89
N PRO A 26 -0.56 -20.63 -1.53
CA PRO A 26 -0.80 -21.19 -0.20
C PRO A 26 0.49 -21.51 0.58
N ASN A 27 1.64 -21.15 0.04
CA ASN A 27 2.93 -21.75 0.41
C ASN A 27 3.60 -21.10 1.64
N ARG A 28 3.24 -19.85 1.96
CA ARG A 28 3.85 -19.12 3.08
C ARG A 28 2.82 -18.21 3.73
N GLU A 29 2.60 -18.40 5.01
CA GLU A 29 1.84 -17.45 5.82
C GLU A 29 2.53 -16.10 5.86
N GLY A 30 1.76 -15.06 6.18
CA GLY A 30 2.32 -13.73 6.42
C GLY A 30 3.29 -13.72 7.59
N ALA A 31 4.20 -12.75 7.59
CA ALA A 31 5.09 -12.54 8.73
C ALA A 31 4.28 -12.31 10.01
N ASP A 32 4.77 -12.84 11.12
CA ASP A 32 4.20 -12.59 12.46
C ASP A 32 4.47 -11.12 12.83
N LEU A 33 3.48 -10.28 12.51
CA LEU A 33 3.51 -8.82 12.68
C LEU A 33 2.48 -8.38 13.72
N ASP A 34 2.89 -7.49 14.59
CA ASP A 34 1.95 -6.66 15.34
C ASP A 34 1.31 -5.65 14.38
N MET A 35 0.21 -6.04 13.75
CA MET A 35 -0.47 -5.22 12.75
C MET A 35 -1.06 -3.93 13.34
N GLU A 36 -1.41 -3.91 14.62
CA GLU A 36 -1.85 -2.68 15.29
C GLU A 36 -0.73 -1.64 15.32
N ALA A 37 0.46 -2.06 15.72
CA ALA A 37 1.64 -1.19 15.73
C ALA A 37 2.03 -0.75 14.31
N VAL A 38 1.91 -1.63 13.32
CA VAL A 38 2.17 -1.31 11.90
C VAL A 38 1.19 -0.26 11.38
N LEU A 39 -0.11 -0.45 11.61
CA LEU A 39 -1.14 0.49 11.18
C LEU A 39 -1.00 1.85 11.90
N ALA A 40 -0.70 1.85 13.20
CA ALA A 40 -0.44 3.09 13.93
C ALA A 40 0.75 3.86 13.34
N ALA A 41 1.85 3.19 13.05
CA ALA A 41 3.02 3.80 12.43
C ALA A 41 2.71 4.32 11.01
N ALA A 42 1.94 3.59 10.22
CA ALA A 42 1.54 4.02 8.88
C ALA A 42 0.67 5.30 8.93
N LYS A 43 -0.28 5.35 9.87
CA LYS A 43 -1.11 6.53 10.10
C LYS A 43 -0.25 7.76 10.49
N GLU A 44 0.63 7.60 11.47
CA GLU A 44 1.52 8.68 11.93
C GLU A 44 2.43 9.21 10.82
N SER A 45 2.94 8.31 9.99
CA SER A 45 3.93 8.64 8.95
C SER A 45 3.29 9.07 7.63
N GLY A 46 1.98 8.90 7.44
CA GLY A 46 1.30 9.18 6.18
C GLY A 46 1.71 8.23 5.04
N VAL A 47 2.25 7.05 5.36
CA VAL A 47 2.61 6.02 4.38
C VAL A 47 1.35 5.38 3.84
N VAL A 48 1.34 5.12 2.53
CA VAL A 48 0.30 4.34 1.84
C VAL A 48 0.60 2.85 1.98
N LEU A 49 -0.43 2.05 2.22
CA LEU A 49 -0.29 0.59 2.25
C LEU A 49 -0.87 -0.04 0.97
N GLU A 50 -0.22 -1.07 0.48
CA GLU A 50 -0.66 -1.75 -0.73
C GLU A 50 -1.70 -2.83 -0.45
N ILE A 51 -2.68 -2.94 -1.35
CA ILE A 51 -3.39 -4.18 -1.65
C ILE A 51 -2.73 -4.75 -2.90
N ASN A 52 -1.83 -5.70 -2.73
CA ASN A 52 -1.22 -6.42 -3.84
C ASN A 52 -2.26 -7.35 -4.46
N ALA A 53 -2.56 -7.14 -5.74
CA ALA A 53 -3.64 -7.83 -6.44
C ALA A 53 -3.25 -9.22 -6.94
N HIS A 54 -1.97 -9.60 -6.88
CA HIS A 54 -1.56 -10.92 -7.35
C HIS A 54 -2.25 -12.02 -6.53
N PRO A 55 -2.90 -13.03 -7.17
CA PRO A 55 -3.67 -14.05 -6.46
C PRO A 55 -2.86 -14.85 -5.44
N ALA A 56 -1.55 -14.97 -5.65
CA ALA A 56 -0.65 -15.60 -4.67
C ALA A 56 -0.38 -14.72 -3.44
N ARG A 57 -0.81 -13.46 -3.44
CA ARG A 57 -0.58 -12.55 -2.30
C ARG A 57 -1.88 -12.04 -1.69
N LEU A 58 -2.66 -11.25 -2.42
CA LEU A 58 -3.84 -10.53 -1.93
C LEU A 58 -3.55 -9.82 -0.59
N ASP A 59 -2.53 -8.98 -0.59
CA ASP A 59 -1.90 -8.44 0.61
C ASP A 59 -1.77 -6.89 0.52
N LEU A 60 -2.43 -6.14 1.37
CA LEU A 60 -3.28 -6.49 2.52
C LEU A 60 -4.54 -7.30 2.12
N ASP A 61 -5.01 -8.13 3.07
CA ASP A 61 -6.35 -8.71 2.96
C ASP A 61 -7.45 -7.67 3.25
N ASP A 62 -8.70 -8.08 3.07
CA ASP A 62 -9.87 -7.23 3.26
C ASP A 62 -10.05 -6.78 4.72
N VAL A 63 -9.67 -7.59 5.69
CA VAL A 63 -9.80 -7.25 7.13
C VAL A 63 -8.86 -6.10 7.49
N TYR A 64 -7.58 -6.23 7.14
CA TYR A 64 -6.60 -5.18 7.41
C TYR A 64 -6.78 -3.95 6.53
N ALA A 65 -7.21 -4.12 5.27
CA ALA A 65 -7.56 -3.00 4.39
C ALA A 65 -8.70 -2.16 5.00
N ARG A 66 -9.75 -2.82 5.51
CA ARG A 66 -10.85 -2.13 6.20
C ARG A 66 -10.38 -1.39 7.44
N ARG A 67 -9.51 -1.99 8.24
CA ARG A 67 -8.95 -1.32 9.42
C ARG A 67 -8.12 -0.10 9.04
N ALA A 68 -7.29 -0.24 8.01
CA ALA A 68 -6.45 0.85 7.51
C ALA A 68 -7.29 2.06 7.10
N ILE A 69 -8.33 1.89 6.27
CA ILE A 69 -9.19 3.01 5.87
C ILE A 69 -9.98 3.60 7.05
N GLY A 70 -10.39 2.78 8.01
CA GLY A 70 -11.02 3.24 9.26
C GLY A 70 -10.12 4.14 10.10
N MET A 71 -8.81 4.00 9.96
CA MET A 71 -7.79 4.85 10.60
C MET A 71 -7.39 6.06 9.75
N GLY A 72 -7.92 6.20 8.53
CA GLY A 72 -7.56 7.26 7.59
C GLY A 72 -6.28 6.98 6.79
N ILE A 73 -5.81 5.73 6.75
CA ILE A 73 -4.66 5.32 5.94
C ILE A 73 -5.13 5.12 4.50
N LEU A 74 -4.41 5.71 3.54
CA LEU A 74 -4.67 5.54 2.12
C LEU A 74 -4.09 4.23 1.61
N LEU A 75 -4.72 3.69 0.55
CA LEU A 75 -4.33 2.43 -0.06
C LEU A 75 -3.87 2.63 -1.51
N ALA A 76 -3.01 1.73 -1.97
CA ALA A 76 -2.67 1.55 -3.38
C ALA A 76 -3.04 0.13 -3.80
N ILE A 77 -3.58 -0.04 -5.00
CA ILE A 77 -3.90 -1.37 -5.57
C ILE A 77 -2.97 -1.61 -6.75
N ASN A 78 -2.07 -2.57 -6.64
CA ASN A 78 -1.08 -2.86 -7.66
C ASN A 78 -1.03 -4.36 -7.97
N THR A 79 -0.62 -4.71 -9.19
CA THR A 79 -0.66 -6.10 -9.67
C THR A 79 0.59 -6.90 -9.34
N ASP A 80 1.69 -6.24 -8.99
CA ASP A 80 3.01 -6.91 -8.87
C ASP A 80 3.41 -7.60 -10.19
N ALA A 81 3.03 -6.98 -11.32
CA ALA A 81 3.15 -7.54 -12.66
C ALA A 81 4.61 -7.76 -13.05
N HIS A 82 4.93 -8.97 -13.52
CA HIS A 82 6.22 -9.38 -14.07
C HIS A 82 6.13 -9.67 -15.57
N SER A 83 4.92 -9.62 -16.13
CA SER A 83 4.64 -9.72 -17.56
C SER A 83 3.46 -8.81 -17.93
N PRO A 84 3.27 -8.43 -19.21
CA PRO A 84 2.13 -7.60 -19.62
C PRO A 84 0.76 -8.21 -19.26
N SER A 85 0.62 -9.53 -19.33
CA SER A 85 -0.63 -10.23 -18.97
C SER A 85 -0.96 -10.14 -17.48
N ASP A 86 0.02 -9.93 -16.61
CA ASP A 86 -0.21 -9.81 -15.18
C ASP A 86 -0.95 -8.51 -14.80
N MET A 87 -1.00 -7.54 -15.73
CA MET A 87 -1.79 -6.32 -15.53
C MET A 87 -3.28 -6.62 -15.38
N ASP A 88 -3.77 -7.69 -15.99
CA ASP A 88 -5.16 -8.13 -15.89
C ASP A 88 -5.52 -8.63 -14.47
N LEU A 89 -4.53 -8.92 -13.63
CA LEU A 89 -4.74 -9.35 -12.24
C LEU A 89 -5.29 -8.24 -11.33
N LEU A 90 -5.32 -6.99 -11.82
CA LEU A 90 -5.81 -5.85 -11.04
C LEU A 90 -7.21 -6.08 -10.44
N HIS A 91 -8.08 -6.79 -11.14
CA HIS A 91 -9.45 -7.05 -10.70
C HIS A 91 -9.51 -7.82 -9.36
N PHE A 92 -8.52 -8.64 -9.03
CA PHE A 92 -8.46 -9.33 -7.72
C PHE A 92 -8.21 -8.33 -6.57
N GLY A 93 -7.35 -7.35 -6.80
CA GLY A 93 -7.11 -6.26 -5.82
C GLY A 93 -8.33 -5.38 -5.64
N VAL A 94 -9.02 -5.03 -6.73
CA VAL A 94 -10.29 -4.28 -6.68
C VAL A 94 -11.35 -5.07 -5.93
N ALA A 95 -11.47 -6.39 -6.17
CA ALA A 95 -12.42 -7.25 -5.44
C ALA A 95 -12.11 -7.27 -3.93
N THR A 96 -10.82 -7.38 -3.55
CA THR A 96 -10.40 -7.31 -2.15
C THR A 96 -10.75 -5.96 -1.51
N ALA A 97 -10.49 -4.85 -2.21
CA ALA A 97 -10.84 -3.51 -1.75
C ALA A 97 -12.36 -3.34 -1.57
N ARG A 98 -13.15 -3.85 -2.50
CA ARG A 98 -14.64 -3.82 -2.40
C ARG A 98 -15.15 -4.60 -1.20
N ARG A 99 -14.58 -5.76 -0.90
CA ARG A 99 -14.91 -6.53 0.32
C ARG A 99 -14.56 -5.76 1.60
N ALA A 100 -13.53 -4.94 1.56
CA ALA A 100 -13.13 -4.06 2.66
C ALA A 100 -13.95 -2.75 2.72
N TRP A 101 -14.88 -2.53 1.77
CA TRP A 101 -15.68 -1.31 1.64
C TRP A 101 -14.82 -0.06 1.37
N VAL A 102 -13.73 -0.23 0.68
CA VAL A 102 -12.86 0.86 0.25
C VAL A 102 -13.54 1.66 -0.86
N GLU A 103 -13.53 2.98 -0.71
CA GLU A 103 -14.03 3.90 -1.73
C GLU A 103 -12.90 4.38 -2.64
N ALA A 104 -13.24 4.79 -3.86
CA ALA A 104 -12.27 5.21 -4.86
C ALA A 104 -11.31 6.30 -4.35
N GLY A 105 -11.82 7.31 -3.64
CA GLY A 105 -11.01 8.40 -3.09
C GLY A 105 -9.96 7.97 -2.07
N GLN A 106 -10.10 6.77 -1.48
CA GLN A 106 -9.14 6.19 -0.53
C GLN A 106 -8.02 5.40 -1.22
N VAL A 107 -8.10 5.24 -2.55
CA VAL A 107 -7.14 4.50 -3.38
C VAL A 107 -6.36 5.49 -4.22
N VAL A 108 -5.08 5.64 -3.94
CA VAL A 108 -4.22 6.66 -4.59
C VAL A 108 -4.06 6.45 -6.10
N ASN A 109 -4.30 5.25 -6.61
CA ASN A 109 -4.30 4.97 -8.05
C ASN A 109 -5.38 5.76 -8.82
N THR A 110 -6.43 6.23 -8.13
CA THR A 110 -7.50 7.04 -8.75
C THR A 110 -7.19 8.54 -8.77
N TRP A 111 -6.11 8.96 -8.13
CA TRP A 111 -5.72 10.35 -8.00
C TRP A 111 -4.99 10.85 -9.25
N ASP A 112 -5.09 12.14 -9.52
CA ASP A 112 -4.26 12.75 -10.56
C ASP A 112 -2.79 12.88 -10.12
N VAL A 113 -1.92 13.21 -11.07
CA VAL A 113 -0.47 13.25 -10.83
C VAL A 113 -0.09 14.35 -9.81
N GLU A 114 -0.80 15.46 -9.76
CA GLU A 114 -0.49 16.53 -8.81
C GLU A 114 -0.83 16.13 -7.38
N ALA A 115 -1.99 15.47 -7.18
CA ALA A 115 -2.35 14.91 -5.88
C ALA A 115 -1.35 13.84 -5.42
N LEU A 116 -0.92 12.94 -6.34
CA LEU A 116 0.09 11.92 -6.06
C LEU A 116 1.45 12.54 -5.68
N ARG A 117 1.85 13.62 -6.33
CA ARG A 117 3.07 14.35 -5.96
C ARG A 117 2.99 14.89 -4.54
N GLY A 118 1.83 15.38 -4.12
CA GLY A 118 1.59 15.88 -2.77
C GLY A 118 1.68 14.80 -1.68
N LEU A 119 1.49 13.53 -2.02
CA LEU A 119 1.66 12.41 -1.08
C LEU A 119 3.10 12.15 -0.67
N ARG A 120 4.07 12.51 -1.52
CA ARG A 120 5.47 12.17 -1.26
C ARG A 120 6.00 12.94 -0.06
N LYS A 121 6.51 12.22 0.94
CA LYS A 121 7.07 12.79 2.16
C LYS A 121 8.25 13.75 1.92
N THR A 122 8.96 13.57 0.80
CA THR A 122 10.13 14.38 0.41
C THR A 122 9.86 15.25 -0.83
N ALA A 123 8.60 15.57 -1.11
CA ALA A 123 8.21 16.34 -2.31
C ALA A 123 9.00 17.65 -2.45
N ASP A 124 9.25 18.35 -1.35
CA ASP A 124 9.94 19.65 -1.32
C ASP A 124 11.45 19.54 -1.53
N ARG A 125 12.02 18.34 -1.57
CA ARG A 125 13.47 18.11 -1.67
C ARG A 125 13.95 17.62 -3.04
N ARG A 126 13.05 17.32 -3.96
CA ARG A 126 13.44 16.89 -5.32
C ARG A 126 13.37 18.08 -6.27
N PRO A 127 14.47 18.37 -7.00
CA PRO A 127 14.42 19.40 -8.03
C PRO A 127 13.33 19.04 -9.06
N THR A 128 12.56 20.03 -9.44
CA THR A 128 11.57 19.88 -10.52
C THR A 128 12.31 19.75 -11.85
N ILE A 129 11.64 19.20 -12.88
CA ILE A 129 12.22 19.10 -14.25
C ILE A 129 12.63 20.49 -14.76
N ALA A 130 12.02 21.56 -14.24
CA ALA A 130 12.38 22.95 -14.58
C ALA A 130 13.73 23.40 -14.02
N ASP A 131 14.30 22.66 -13.06
CA ASP A 131 15.60 22.96 -12.43
C ASP A 131 16.78 22.21 -13.08
N ARG A 132 16.57 21.57 -14.24
CA ARG A 132 17.61 20.83 -14.97
C ARG A 132 18.05 21.55 -16.24
#